data_3e31666dbfd1bed2127310f26bdb5d43
#
_entry.id   3e31666dbfd1bed2127310f26bdb5d43
#
_cell.length_a   1.000
_cell.length_b   1.000
_cell.length_c   1.000
_cell.angle_alpha   90.00
_cell.angle_beta   90.00
_cell.angle_gamma   90.00
#
_symmetry.space_group_name_H-M   'P 1'
#
loop_
_entity.id
_entity.type
_entity.pdbx_description
1 polymer ?
#
loop_
_entity_poly.entity_id
_entity_poly.type
_entity_poly.pdbx_seq_one_letter_code
_entity_poly.pdbx_strand_id
1 'polypeptide(L)'
;MGGMDSGGIRKRFLEFFAERGHTVVPSSSLIPDDPSVLLTTAGMQQFKPYYTGQADPMRDFGSHSAASIQKSFRTSDIDEVGDESHLTFFEMLGNFSFGGYFKEEAIRYAYDFFGGLNLPIQYVTVFEGDAEVPADVESERIWREVGVQDIRKRGRADNFWGPTGSEGPCGPTTEIYVKGVEVWNIVFNEYYCKPDKALEPLKQSGVDTGMGLERLAMVLQGEKNIFETDLFRPLIALLPGGLETKTKRIIADHIRGIAFLLADGLKPSNKEAGYVLRRLMRRVMAYEKIHGLPSHLSDALLHEVTHQYGSAYPELLREGDAIRQEFGHEREKFSKTMARGLHELEKLGAVDAASAFRLYETYGLPFEIVKELGGTRAENLSREAFDVEFARHQDVSRAGQERKFGGHGLLLDTGELKASSEEELNIVTRLHTATHLLNSALHNVLGDTVEQRGS
;
A
#
# COMPACT_ATOMS: atom_id res chain seq x y z
N MET A 1 -9.98 -0.47 33.33
CA MET A 1 -8.54 -0.62 33.10
C MET A 1 -8.32 -0.10 31.68
N GLY A 2 -7.49 0.95 31.51
CA GLY A 2 -7.19 1.44 30.18
C GLY A 2 -6.46 0.36 29.38
N GLY A 3 -6.94 0.06 28.18
CA GLY A 3 -6.26 -0.88 27.28
C GLY A 3 -4.86 -0.36 26.92
N MET A 4 -3.99 -1.27 26.47
CA MET A 4 -2.65 -0.92 25.98
C MET A 4 -2.76 0.02 24.77
N ASP A 5 -2.00 1.12 24.77
CA ASP A 5 -1.93 2.02 23.62
C ASP A 5 -1.11 1.41 22.46
N SER A 6 -1.22 2.01 21.29
CA SER A 6 -0.55 1.52 20.08
C SER A 6 0.99 1.55 20.21
N GLY A 7 1.55 2.49 20.96
CA GLY A 7 2.98 2.54 21.27
C GLY A 7 3.43 1.34 22.08
N GLY A 8 2.66 1.01 23.13
CA GLY A 8 2.86 -0.18 23.94
C GLY A 8 2.74 -1.48 23.16
N ILE A 9 1.78 -1.56 22.24
CA ILE A 9 1.61 -2.74 21.36
C ILE A 9 2.84 -2.93 20.47
N ARG A 10 3.32 -1.87 19.80
CA ARG A 10 4.54 -1.94 18.97
C ARG A 10 5.73 -2.43 19.77
N LYS A 11 5.97 -1.82 20.93
CA LYS A 11 7.06 -2.18 21.83
C LYS A 11 6.95 -3.64 22.26
N ARG A 12 5.77 -4.05 22.75
CA ARG A 12 5.54 -5.42 23.25
C ARG A 12 5.76 -6.47 22.18
N PHE A 13 5.32 -6.21 20.93
CA PHE A 13 5.50 -7.12 19.82
C PHE A 13 6.99 -7.32 19.50
N LEU A 14 7.73 -6.23 19.33
CA LEU A 14 9.14 -6.30 18.98
C LEU A 14 9.98 -6.94 20.09
N GLU A 15 9.71 -6.60 21.36
CA GLU A 15 10.40 -7.21 22.51
C GLU A 15 10.12 -8.70 22.59
N PHE A 16 8.86 -9.13 22.42
CA PHE A 16 8.48 -10.53 22.47
C PHE A 16 9.25 -11.39 21.47
N PHE A 17 9.42 -10.91 20.23
CA PHE A 17 10.15 -11.62 19.19
C PHE A 17 11.66 -11.47 19.32
N ALA A 18 12.17 -10.33 19.79
CA ALA A 18 13.60 -10.16 20.09
C ALA A 18 14.08 -11.15 21.16
N GLU A 19 13.29 -11.35 22.23
CA GLU A 19 13.54 -12.35 23.28
C GLU A 19 13.58 -13.78 22.76
N ARG A 20 13.01 -14.04 21.58
CA ARG A 20 12.98 -15.34 20.87
C ARG A 20 13.98 -15.43 19.71
N GLY A 21 14.98 -14.55 19.69
CA GLY A 21 16.09 -14.60 18.73
C GLY A 21 15.78 -14.00 17.35
N HIS A 22 14.69 -13.24 17.22
CA HIS A 22 14.43 -12.49 15.99
C HIS A 22 15.21 -11.18 15.99
N THR A 23 15.83 -10.86 14.85
CA THR A 23 16.42 -9.53 14.66
C THR A 23 15.31 -8.54 14.32
N VAL A 24 15.27 -7.42 15.05
CA VAL A 24 14.33 -6.34 14.77
C VAL A 24 14.83 -5.57 13.55
N VAL A 25 14.06 -5.61 12.46
CA VAL A 25 14.36 -4.93 11.20
C VAL A 25 13.41 -3.75 11.03
N PRO A 26 13.90 -2.53 10.71
CA PRO A 26 13.06 -1.38 10.46
C PRO A 26 12.07 -1.59 9.31
N SER A 27 10.99 -0.80 9.31
CA SER A 27 10.08 -0.73 8.16
C SER A 27 10.83 -0.32 6.90
N SER A 28 10.58 -1.00 5.79
CA SER A 28 10.97 -0.50 4.47
C SER A 28 10.06 0.66 4.03
N SER A 29 10.46 1.35 2.96
CA SER A 29 9.66 2.40 2.33
C SER A 29 8.34 1.85 1.80
N LEU A 30 7.32 2.71 1.75
CA LEU A 30 6.08 2.46 0.99
C LEU A 30 6.30 2.40 -0.52
N ILE A 31 7.42 2.96 -1.00
CA ILE A 31 7.85 2.87 -2.40
C ILE A 31 8.75 1.64 -2.52
N PRO A 32 8.26 0.51 -3.08
CA PRO A 32 9.02 -0.73 -3.13
C PRO A 32 10.11 -0.71 -4.20
N ASP A 33 11.16 -1.49 -3.97
CA ASP A 33 12.18 -1.77 -5.00
C ASP A 33 11.67 -2.77 -6.05
N ASP A 34 10.63 -3.55 -5.74
CA ASP A 34 9.99 -4.51 -6.66
C ASP A 34 9.07 -3.78 -7.65
N PRO A 35 9.43 -3.69 -8.96
CA PRO A 35 8.66 -2.95 -9.96
C PRO A 35 7.29 -3.62 -10.28
N SER A 36 7.07 -4.85 -9.84
CA SER A 36 5.79 -5.55 -10.05
C SER A 36 4.67 -5.09 -9.11
N VAL A 37 5.01 -4.29 -8.09
CA VAL A 37 4.07 -3.73 -7.12
C VAL A 37 4.17 -2.21 -7.05
N LEU A 38 3.02 -1.57 -6.98
CA LEU A 38 2.93 -0.11 -7.00
C LEU A 38 3.36 0.54 -5.67
N LEU A 39 2.97 -0.08 -4.56
CA LEU A 39 3.29 0.34 -3.19
C LEU A 39 3.51 -0.91 -2.33
N THR A 40 4.22 -0.77 -1.22
CA THR A 40 4.43 -1.86 -0.27
C THR A 40 3.12 -2.24 0.41
N THR A 41 2.65 -3.47 0.19
CA THR A 41 1.33 -3.95 0.64
C THR A 41 1.38 -4.90 1.83
N ALA A 42 2.57 -5.49 2.12
CA ALA A 42 2.74 -6.51 3.15
C ALA A 42 4.14 -6.50 3.75
N GLY A 43 4.26 -6.97 4.99
CA GLY A 43 5.51 -7.02 5.75
C GLY A 43 6.60 -7.86 5.12
N MET A 44 6.22 -8.95 4.46
CA MET A 44 7.17 -9.87 3.84
C MET A 44 7.87 -9.30 2.60
N GLN A 45 7.39 -8.20 2.03
CA GLN A 45 7.84 -7.71 0.73
C GLN A 45 9.34 -7.39 0.73
N GLN A 46 9.86 -6.76 1.78
CA GLN A 46 11.29 -6.51 1.96
C GLN A 46 12.11 -7.81 2.19
N PHE A 47 11.46 -8.89 2.60
CA PHE A 47 12.10 -10.17 2.95
C PHE A 47 12.01 -11.22 1.83
N LYS A 48 11.32 -10.95 0.72
CA LYS A 48 11.15 -11.85 -0.42
C LYS A 48 12.46 -12.50 -0.90
N PRO A 49 13.61 -11.80 -1.00
CA PRO A 49 14.89 -12.39 -1.41
C PRO A 49 15.40 -13.51 -0.48
N TYR A 50 15.09 -13.46 0.81
CA TYR A 50 15.56 -14.46 1.80
C TYR A 50 14.80 -15.78 1.68
N TYR A 51 13.51 -15.75 1.36
CA TYR A 51 12.72 -16.96 1.10
C TYR A 51 13.16 -17.68 -0.18
N THR A 52 13.66 -16.93 -1.16
CA THR A 52 14.09 -17.48 -2.45
C THR A 52 15.58 -17.86 -2.48
N GLY A 53 16.32 -17.56 -1.41
CA GLY A 53 17.77 -17.80 -1.33
C GLY A 53 18.59 -16.82 -2.17
N GLN A 54 18.02 -15.70 -2.61
CA GLN A 54 18.73 -14.62 -3.31
C GLN A 54 19.54 -13.73 -2.36
N ALA A 55 19.17 -13.74 -1.06
CA ALA A 55 19.89 -13.05 0.01
C ALA A 55 20.14 -13.99 1.19
N ASP A 56 21.13 -13.70 2.02
CA ASP A 56 21.54 -14.49 3.16
C ASP A 56 21.16 -13.78 4.47
N PRO A 57 20.16 -14.30 5.22
CA PRO A 57 19.69 -13.64 6.44
C PRO A 57 20.76 -13.65 7.55
N MET A 58 21.64 -14.65 7.58
CA MET A 58 22.74 -14.69 8.55
C MET A 58 23.76 -13.59 8.32
N ARG A 59 24.07 -13.29 7.05
CA ARG A 59 24.96 -12.20 6.69
C ARG A 59 24.34 -10.83 6.99
N ASP A 60 23.06 -10.66 6.65
CA ASP A 60 22.40 -9.33 6.64
C ASP A 60 21.79 -8.98 8.01
N PHE A 61 21.30 -9.97 8.78
CA PHE A 61 20.69 -9.73 10.10
C PHE A 61 21.37 -10.49 11.25
N GLY A 62 22.26 -11.44 10.96
CA GLY A 62 22.83 -12.33 11.98
C GLY A 62 21.86 -13.36 12.55
N SER A 63 20.69 -13.58 11.92
CA SER A 63 19.66 -14.53 12.34
C SER A 63 18.86 -15.03 11.14
N HIS A 64 18.34 -16.27 11.24
CA HIS A 64 17.34 -16.80 10.31
C HIS A 64 15.91 -16.30 10.59
N SER A 65 15.76 -15.38 11.53
CA SER A 65 14.44 -14.88 11.95
C SER A 65 14.48 -13.38 12.15
N ALA A 66 13.43 -12.69 11.69
CA ALA A 66 13.28 -11.26 11.82
C ALA A 66 11.90 -10.88 12.35
N ALA A 67 11.80 -9.70 12.97
CA ALA A 67 10.53 -9.07 13.32
C ALA A 67 10.53 -7.61 12.84
N SER A 68 9.40 -7.15 12.34
CA SER A 68 9.26 -5.80 11.82
C SER A 68 7.86 -5.27 12.03
N ILE A 69 7.73 -3.95 12.07
CA ILE A 69 6.45 -3.24 11.96
C ILE A 69 6.51 -2.49 10.64
N GLN A 70 5.86 -3.03 9.62
CA GLN A 70 5.94 -2.55 8.25
C GLN A 70 4.82 -1.58 7.93
N LYS A 71 5.19 -0.39 7.45
CA LYS A 71 4.26 0.52 6.77
C LYS A 71 3.70 -0.18 5.54
N SER A 72 2.39 -0.29 5.46
CA SER A 72 1.71 -0.98 4.35
C SER A 72 0.61 -0.11 3.76
N PHE A 73 0.45 -0.17 2.43
CA PHE A 73 -0.55 0.62 1.73
C PHE A 73 -1.30 -0.23 0.68
N ARG A 74 -2.62 -0.35 0.81
CA ARG A 74 -3.48 -1.11 -0.11
C ARG A 74 -4.35 -0.18 -0.93
N THR A 75 -4.07 -0.12 -2.22
CA THR A 75 -4.82 0.72 -3.17
C THR A 75 -6.20 0.16 -3.50
N SER A 76 -6.39 -1.16 -3.37
CA SER A 76 -7.68 -1.83 -3.52
C SER A 76 -8.73 -1.32 -2.55
N ASP A 77 -8.32 -0.96 -1.34
CA ASP A 77 -9.20 -0.65 -0.23
C ASP A 77 -9.68 0.82 -0.21
N ILE A 78 -9.14 1.67 -1.12
CA ILE A 78 -9.47 3.12 -1.18
C ILE A 78 -10.98 3.35 -1.30
N ASP A 79 -11.69 2.52 -2.06
CA ASP A 79 -13.12 2.66 -2.30
C ASP A 79 -13.98 2.16 -1.12
N GLU A 80 -13.43 1.25 -0.30
CA GLU A 80 -14.07 0.65 0.87
C GLU A 80 -13.93 1.54 2.12
N VAL A 81 -12.91 2.39 2.18
CA VAL A 81 -12.65 3.27 3.33
C VAL A 81 -13.84 4.16 3.63
N GLY A 82 -14.21 4.19 4.91
CA GLY A 82 -15.38 4.88 5.46
C GLY A 82 -16.28 3.93 6.25
N ASP A 83 -16.12 2.63 6.09
CA ASP A 83 -16.70 1.60 6.94
C ASP A 83 -16.00 1.53 8.33
N GLU A 84 -16.08 0.40 9.02
CA GLU A 84 -15.57 0.23 10.39
C GLU A 84 -14.13 -0.31 10.45
N SER A 85 -13.58 -0.81 9.34
CA SER A 85 -12.38 -1.65 9.37
C SER A 85 -11.40 -1.50 8.20
N HIS A 86 -11.81 -0.95 7.05
CA HIS A 86 -10.92 -0.78 5.90
C HIS A 86 -10.07 0.48 6.01
N LEU A 87 -8.80 0.33 5.68
CA LEU A 87 -7.78 1.39 5.69
C LEU A 87 -6.94 1.32 4.42
N THR A 88 -6.55 2.49 3.92
CA THR A 88 -5.55 2.57 2.83
C THR A 88 -4.15 2.32 3.35
N PHE A 89 -3.78 3.03 4.40
CA PHE A 89 -2.52 2.85 5.13
C PHE A 89 -2.77 2.14 6.45
N PHE A 90 -1.92 1.18 6.78
CA PHE A 90 -1.92 0.50 8.07
C PHE A 90 -0.53 -0.01 8.42
N GLU A 91 -0.32 -0.30 9.70
CA GLU A 91 0.91 -0.88 10.21
C GLU A 91 0.75 -2.39 10.35
N MET A 92 1.60 -3.14 9.67
CA MET A 92 1.63 -4.60 9.73
C MET A 92 2.75 -5.07 10.64
N LEU A 93 2.41 -5.64 11.79
CA LEU A 93 3.35 -6.33 12.66
C LEU A 93 3.60 -7.72 12.06
N GLY A 94 4.86 -8.06 11.86
CA GLY A 94 5.23 -9.35 11.26
C GLY A 94 6.44 -9.95 11.93
N ASN A 95 6.41 -11.28 12.10
CA ASN A 95 7.57 -12.10 12.41
C ASN A 95 7.81 -13.09 11.27
N PHE A 96 9.06 -13.28 10.94
CA PHE A 96 9.50 -13.95 9.72
C PHE A 96 10.54 -15.00 10.08
N SER A 97 10.46 -16.16 9.39
CA SER A 97 11.46 -17.21 9.48
C SER A 97 11.94 -17.62 8.10
N PHE A 98 13.23 -17.60 7.91
CA PHE A 98 13.93 -17.99 6.68
C PHE A 98 14.62 -19.33 6.92
N GLY A 99 13.80 -20.38 7.21
CA GLY A 99 14.26 -21.71 7.57
C GLY A 99 14.79 -21.86 8.99
N GLY A 100 14.57 -20.90 9.86
CA GLY A 100 14.93 -20.99 11.28
C GLY A 100 13.94 -21.82 12.09
N TYR A 101 12.65 -21.61 11.86
CA TYR A 101 11.53 -22.36 12.45
C TYR A 101 10.36 -22.43 11.45
N PHE A 102 9.34 -23.24 11.80
CA PHE A 102 8.18 -23.41 10.92
C PHE A 102 6.87 -23.47 11.73
N LYS A 103 5.90 -24.30 11.34
CA LYS A 103 4.51 -24.30 11.87
C LYS A 103 4.43 -24.41 13.39
N GLU A 104 5.18 -25.32 13.99
CA GLU A 104 5.11 -25.60 15.43
C GLU A 104 5.42 -24.35 16.26
N GLU A 105 6.59 -23.76 16.03
CA GLU A 105 7.03 -22.57 16.77
C GLU A 105 6.20 -21.34 16.42
N ALA A 106 5.84 -21.15 15.14
CA ALA A 106 5.04 -20.01 14.71
C ALA A 106 3.68 -19.96 15.43
N ILE A 107 2.99 -21.09 15.50
CA ILE A 107 1.70 -21.22 16.19
C ILE A 107 1.87 -21.03 17.70
N ARG A 108 2.91 -21.64 18.31
CA ARG A 108 3.19 -21.47 19.74
C ARG A 108 3.53 -20.01 20.09
N TYR A 109 4.33 -19.35 19.27
CA TYR A 109 4.63 -17.92 19.47
C TYR A 109 3.35 -17.05 19.41
N ALA A 110 2.48 -17.34 18.46
CA ALA A 110 1.22 -16.62 18.37
C ALA A 110 0.34 -16.86 19.61
N TYR A 111 0.18 -18.11 20.03
CA TYR A 111 -0.57 -18.46 21.22
C TYR A 111 -0.01 -17.81 22.49
N ASP A 112 1.30 -17.85 22.69
CA ASP A 112 1.98 -17.23 23.82
C ASP A 112 1.88 -15.71 23.82
N PHE A 113 1.96 -15.08 22.63
CA PHE A 113 1.82 -13.64 22.50
C PHE A 113 0.43 -13.17 22.94
N PHE A 114 -0.63 -13.83 22.47
CA PHE A 114 -1.99 -13.54 22.89
C PHE A 114 -2.22 -13.82 24.39
N GLY A 115 -1.63 -14.91 24.90
CA GLY A 115 -1.63 -15.21 26.34
C GLY A 115 -0.99 -14.10 27.17
N GLY A 116 0.16 -13.57 26.71
CA GLY A 116 0.86 -12.46 27.34
C GLY A 116 0.12 -11.11 27.29
N LEU A 117 -0.85 -10.98 26.37
CA LEU A 117 -1.77 -9.84 26.28
C LEU A 117 -3.07 -10.05 27.08
N ASN A 118 -3.26 -11.21 27.69
CA ASN A 118 -4.53 -11.64 28.29
C ASN A 118 -5.72 -11.54 27.31
N LEU A 119 -5.45 -11.85 26.04
CA LEU A 119 -6.43 -11.76 24.97
C LEU A 119 -6.79 -13.17 24.47
N PRO A 120 -7.96 -13.71 24.83
CA PRO A 120 -8.32 -15.06 24.44
C PRO A 120 -8.59 -15.17 22.94
N ILE A 121 -7.97 -16.16 22.30
CA ILE A 121 -8.27 -16.54 20.93
C ILE A 121 -9.67 -17.13 20.88
N GLN A 122 -10.54 -16.59 20.02
CA GLN A 122 -11.92 -17.07 19.88
C GLN A 122 -11.98 -18.31 19.01
N TYR A 123 -11.38 -18.26 17.86
CA TYR A 123 -11.20 -19.38 16.93
C TYR A 123 -10.03 -19.10 15.99
N VAL A 124 -9.61 -20.14 15.31
CA VAL A 124 -8.62 -20.03 14.22
C VAL A 124 -9.17 -20.67 12.95
N THR A 125 -8.61 -20.26 11.80
CA THR A 125 -8.87 -20.93 10.53
C THR A 125 -7.62 -21.68 10.06
N VAL A 126 -7.80 -22.74 9.27
CA VAL A 126 -6.74 -23.49 8.63
C VAL A 126 -7.13 -23.86 7.21
N PHE A 127 -6.17 -24.06 6.33
CA PHE A 127 -6.42 -24.41 4.94
C PHE A 127 -7.04 -25.82 4.83
N GLU A 128 -8.19 -25.92 4.15
CA GLU A 128 -8.92 -27.19 3.97
C GLU A 128 -8.34 -28.09 2.87
N GLY A 129 -7.39 -27.55 2.07
CA GLY A 129 -6.86 -28.24 0.90
C GLY A 129 -7.68 -27.99 -0.36
N ASP A 130 -7.07 -28.27 -1.49
CA ASP A 130 -7.70 -28.28 -2.81
C ASP A 130 -7.05 -29.35 -3.73
N ALA A 131 -7.28 -29.24 -5.05
CA ALA A 131 -6.73 -30.22 -6.01
C ALA A 131 -5.20 -30.16 -6.16
N GLU A 132 -4.56 -29.04 -5.79
CA GLU A 132 -3.12 -28.80 -5.98
C GLU A 132 -2.33 -28.89 -4.67
N VAL A 133 -2.93 -28.44 -3.56
CA VAL A 133 -2.27 -28.34 -2.26
C VAL A 133 -3.10 -29.08 -1.22
N PRO A 134 -2.47 -30.02 -0.44
CA PRO A 134 -3.19 -30.79 0.58
C PRO A 134 -3.68 -29.91 1.74
N ALA A 135 -4.66 -30.42 2.49
CA ALA A 135 -5.15 -29.79 3.71
C ALA A 135 -4.04 -29.64 4.76
N ASP A 136 -4.01 -28.52 5.47
CA ASP A 136 -3.03 -28.27 6.54
C ASP A 136 -3.45 -28.92 7.87
N VAL A 137 -3.36 -30.25 7.89
CA VAL A 137 -3.67 -31.05 9.09
C VAL A 137 -2.66 -30.85 10.21
N GLU A 138 -1.45 -30.41 9.88
CA GLU A 138 -0.40 -30.15 10.86
C GLU A 138 -0.74 -28.92 11.72
N SER A 139 -1.10 -27.81 11.11
CA SER A 139 -1.52 -26.61 11.83
C SER A 139 -2.76 -26.88 12.67
N GLU A 140 -3.74 -27.66 12.15
CA GLU A 140 -4.92 -28.09 12.92
C GLU A 140 -4.51 -28.86 14.18
N ARG A 141 -3.57 -29.80 14.08
CA ARG A 141 -3.05 -30.57 15.21
C ARG A 141 -2.39 -29.66 16.26
N ILE A 142 -1.49 -28.77 15.80
CA ILE A 142 -0.72 -27.89 16.70
C ILE A 142 -1.67 -26.95 17.45
N TRP A 143 -2.65 -26.35 16.77
CA TRP A 143 -3.65 -25.51 17.44
C TRP A 143 -4.42 -26.23 18.53
N ARG A 144 -4.78 -27.50 18.31
CA ARG A 144 -5.43 -28.33 19.34
C ARG A 144 -4.52 -28.59 20.53
N GLU A 145 -3.24 -28.88 20.29
CA GLU A 145 -2.24 -29.13 21.32
C GLU A 145 -1.98 -27.92 22.22
N VAL A 146 -1.98 -26.70 21.66
CA VAL A 146 -1.85 -25.47 22.45
C VAL A 146 -3.15 -25.06 23.14
N GLY A 147 -4.27 -25.73 22.89
CA GLY A 147 -5.51 -25.57 23.64
C GLY A 147 -6.65 -24.85 22.89
N VAL A 148 -6.49 -24.47 21.62
CA VAL A 148 -7.57 -23.87 20.82
C VAL A 148 -8.53 -24.97 20.36
N GLN A 149 -9.82 -24.81 20.68
CA GLN A 149 -10.84 -25.84 20.39
C GLN A 149 -11.64 -25.53 19.11
N ASP A 150 -11.96 -24.28 18.84
CA ASP A 150 -12.72 -23.87 17.64
C ASP A 150 -11.72 -23.62 16.49
N ILE A 151 -11.56 -24.64 15.64
CA ILE A 151 -10.67 -24.62 14.47
C ILE A 151 -11.55 -24.82 13.23
N ARG A 152 -11.55 -23.86 12.33
CA ARG A 152 -12.43 -23.83 11.15
C ARG A 152 -11.61 -24.02 9.89
N LYS A 153 -12.08 -24.88 8.99
CA LYS A 153 -11.46 -25.12 7.68
C LYS A 153 -11.99 -24.12 6.66
N ARG A 154 -11.09 -23.56 5.85
CA ARG A 154 -11.41 -22.59 4.81
C ARG A 154 -10.64 -22.90 3.54
N GLY A 155 -11.20 -22.51 2.41
CA GLY A 155 -10.61 -22.70 1.10
C GLY A 155 -9.49 -21.74 0.76
N ARG A 156 -9.04 -21.83 -0.49
CA ARG A 156 -7.90 -21.03 -1.01
C ARG A 156 -8.13 -19.52 -0.92
N ALA A 157 -9.38 -19.06 -1.04
CA ALA A 157 -9.70 -17.63 -0.98
C ALA A 157 -9.39 -17.01 0.39
N ASP A 158 -9.52 -17.79 1.46
CA ASP A 158 -9.31 -17.33 2.84
C ASP A 158 -7.95 -17.79 3.39
N ASN A 159 -7.61 -19.08 3.23
CA ASN A 159 -6.46 -19.68 3.88
C ASN A 159 -5.33 -20.15 2.94
N PHE A 160 -5.10 -19.40 1.84
CA PHE A 160 -3.89 -19.56 1.02
C PHE A 160 -3.44 -18.17 0.57
N TRP A 161 -2.20 -17.78 0.88
CA TRP A 161 -1.71 -16.45 0.61
C TRP A 161 -0.46 -16.43 -0.28
N GLY A 162 -0.37 -15.36 -1.07
CA GLY A 162 0.74 -15.07 -1.97
C GLY A 162 0.48 -15.43 -3.44
N PRO A 163 1.37 -15.00 -4.31
CA PRO A 163 2.54 -14.16 -4.04
C PRO A 163 2.20 -12.68 -3.90
N THR A 164 3.10 -11.90 -3.28
CA THR A 164 3.12 -10.45 -3.43
C THR A 164 3.73 -10.11 -4.78
N GLY A 165 2.98 -9.41 -5.63
CA GLY A 165 3.38 -9.11 -7.01
C GLY A 165 3.05 -10.23 -7.99
N SER A 166 3.82 -10.30 -9.10
CA SER A 166 3.56 -11.24 -10.20
C SER A 166 3.95 -12.69 -9.88
N GLU A 167 4.95 -12.87 -9.01
CA GLU A 167 5.50 -14.17 -8.61
C GLU A 167 6.17 -14.08 -7.23
N GLY A 168 6.34 -15.21 -6.55
CA GLY A 168 7.04 -15.25 -5.26
C GLY A 168 6.58 -16.36 -4.32
N PRO A 169 7.10 -16.34 -3.07
CA PRO A 169 6.71 -17.26 -2.02
C PRO A 169 5.21 -17.22 -1.75
N CYS A 170 4.63 -18.37 -1.47
CA CYS A 170 3.21 -18.52 -1.15
C CYS A 170 2.99 -19.82 -0.36
N GLY A 171 1.80 -19.95 0.22
CA GLY A 171 1.44 -21.19 0.91
C GLY A 171 0.16 -21.11 1.72
N PRO A 172 -0.21 -22.24 2.38
CA PRO A 172 -1.35 -22.28 3.26
C PRO A 172 -1.17 -21.32 4.45
N THR A 173 -2.29 -20.85 4.97
CA THR A 173 -2.30 -19.91 6.10
C THR A 173 -3.16 -20.42 7.24
N THR A 174 -2.92 -19.84 8.42
CA THR A 174 -3.82 -19.92 9.55
C THR A 174 -4.09 -18.52 10.08
N GLU A 175 -5.36 -18.21 10.29
CA GLU A 175 -5.78 -16.89 10.77
C GLU A 175 -6.30 -16.99 12.20
N ILE A 176 -6.05 -15.96 12.99
CA ILE A 176 -6.46 -15.88 14.40
C ILE A 176 -7.54 -14.82 14.54
N TYR A 177 -8.67 -15.24 15.11
CA TYR A 177 -9.84 -14.40 15.34
C TYR A 177 -10.07 -14.13 16.82
N VAL A 178 -10.30 -12.86 17.15
CA VAL A 178 -10.63 -12.40 18.49
C VAL A 178 -11.85 -11.51 18.41
N LYS A 179 -12.89 -11.82 19.19
CA LYS A 179 -14.17 -11.09 19.18
C LYS A 179 -14.78 -10.95 17.78
N GLY A 180 -14.60 -11.95 16.91
CA GLY A 180 -15.12 -11.95 15.55
C GLY A 180 -14.27 -11.20 14.52
N VAL A 181 -13.15 -10.60 14.95
CA VAL A 181 -12.22 -9.86 14.08
C VAL A 181 -11.01 -10.74 13.78
N GLU A 182 -10.65 -10.85 12.50
CA GLU A 182 -9.37 -11.40 12.08
C GLU A 182 -8.26 -10.41 12.50
N VAL A 183 -7.41 -10.86 13.41
CA VAL A 183 -6.33 -10.03 13.97
C VAL A 183 -4.97 -10.38 13.35
N TRP A 184 -4.69 -11.66 13.13
CA TRP A 184 -3.38 -12.12 12.69
C TRP A 184 -3.51 -13.22 11.64
N ASN A 185 -2.75 -13.10 10.55
CA ASN A 185 -2.58 -14.12 9.54
C ASN A 185 -1.14 -14.65 9.57
N ILE A 186 -0.97 -15.97 9.64
CA ILE A 186 0.33 -16.66 9.62
C ILE A 186 0.40 -17.48 8.34
N VAL A 187 1.36 -17.16 7.48
CA VAL A 187 1.58 -17.79 6.18
C VAL A 187 2.75 -18.78 6.29
N PHE A 188 2.51 -19.99 5.86
CA PHE A 188 3.53 -21.02 5.74
C PHE A 188 4.02 -21.10 4.30
N ASN A 189 5.11 -20.40 4.00
CA ASN A 189 5.72 -20.37 2.67
C ASN A 189 6.33 -21.72 2.35
N GLU A 190 5.60 -22.56 1.65
CA GLU A 190 6.00 -23.90 1.19
C GLU A 190 6.26 -23.93 -0.31
N TYR A 191 5.69 -22.99 -1.06
CA TYR A 191 5.71 -22.96 -2.52
C TYR A 191 6.23 -21.63 -3.05
N TYR A 192 6.72 -21.69 -4.29
CA TYR A 192 6.94 -20.54 -5.14
C TYR A 192 5.85 -20.50 -6.22
N CYS A 193 5.05 -19.46 -6.24
CA CYS A 193 4.05 -19.22 -7.27
C CYS A 193 4.68 -18.48 -8.44
N LYS A 194 4.65 -19.09 -9.62
CA LYS A 194 5.15 -18.52 -10.87
C LYS A 194 4.15 -17.51 -11.49
N PRO A 195 4.57 -16.72 -12.52
CA PRO A 195 3.67 -15.81 -13.21
C PRO A 195 2.45 -16.49 -13.85
N ASP A 196 2.59 -17.75 -14.30
CA ASP A 196 1.52 -18.59 -14.85
C ASP A 196 0.65 -19.27 -13.79
N LYS A 197 0.88 -18.94 -12.50
CA LYS A 197 0.22 -19.50 -11.31
C LYS A 197 0.60 -20.93 -10.97
N ALA A 198 1.55 -21.55 -11.66
CA ALA A 198 2.08 -22.85 -11.28
C ALA A 198 2.83 -22.76 -9.93
N LEU A 199 2.64 -23.78 -9.10
CA LEU A 199 3.28 -23.87 -7.79
C LEU A 199 4.49 -24.83 -7.86
N GLU A 200 5.64 -24.37 -7.39
CA GLU A 200 6.83 -25.20 -7.19
C GLU A 200 7.20 -25.21 -5.70
N PRO A 201 7.55 -26.38 -5.12
CA PRO A 201 8.01 -26.42 -3.74
C PRO A 201 9.24 -25.52 -3.54
N LEU A 202 9.24 -24.72 -2.47
CA LEU A 202 10.43 -23.98 -2.06
C LEU A 202 11.50 -24.96 -1.57
N LYS A 203 12.77 -24.62 -1.83
CA LYS A 203 13.92 -25.40 -1.31
C LYS A 203 13.98 -25.38 0.21
N GLN A 204 13.51 -24.31 0.81
CA GLN A 204 13.49 -24.07 2.24
C GLN A 204 12.17 -23.41 2.61
N SER A 205 11.41 -24.04 3.49
CA SER A 205 10.17 -23.50 4.01
C SER A 205 10.43 -22.29 4.90
N GLY A 206 9.48 -21.39 4.96
CA GLY A 206 9.59 -20.19 5.79
C GLY A 206 8.24 -19.76 6.37
N VAL A 207 8.31 -18.87 7.33
CA VAL A 207 7.12 -18.27 7.96
C VAL A 207 7.08 -16.78 7.64
N ASP A 208 5.94 -16.33 7.18
CA ASP A 208 5.58 -14.93 7.03
C ASP A 208 4.33 -14.65 7.86
N THR A 209 4.28 -13.55 8.58
CA THR A 209 3.09 -13.21 9.34
C THR A 209 2.69 -11.75 9.13
N GLY A 210 1.38 -11.50 9.20
CA GLY A 210 0.82 -10.17 9.13
C GLY A 210 -0.29 -9.96 10.16
N MET A 211 -0.04 -9.10 11.14
CA MET A 211 -1.01 -8.68 12.15
C MET A 211 -1.25 -7.17 12.04
N GLY A 212 -2.49 -6.77 11.74
CA GLY A 212 -2.84 -5.35 11.67
C GLY A 212 -2.76 -4.70 13.04
N LEU A 213 -1.87 -3.71 13.21
CA LEU A 213 -1.76 -2.96 14.47
C LEU A 213 -3.10 -2.34 14.87
N GLU A 214 -3.80 -1.75 13.91
CA GLU A 214 -5.07 -1.06 14.13
C GLU A 214 -6.17 -2.01 14.62
N ARG A 215 -6.24 -3.22 14.04
CA ARG A 215 -7.17 -4.27 14.47
C ARG A 215 -6.83 -4.80 15.86
N LEU A 216 -5.55 -5.04 16.14
CA LEU A 216 -5.11 -5.46 17.47
C LEU A 216 -5.37 -4.37 18.52
N ALA A 217 -5.09 -3.10 18.21
CA ALA A 217 -5.38 -1.97 19.08
C ALA A 217 -6.88 -1.87 19.39
N MET A 218 -7.73 -1.98 18.37
CA MET A 218 -9.19 -1.96 18.54
C MET A 218 -9.66 -3.03 19.53
N VAL A 219 -9.18 -4.26 19.37
CA VAL A 219 -9.59 -5.39 20.24
C VAL A 219 -9.06 -5.22 21.67
N LEU A 220 -7.80 -4.78 21.85
CA LEU A 220 -7.17 -4.56 23.16
C LEU A 220 -7.77 -3.37 23.90
N GLN A 221 -8.11 -2.29 23.21
CA GLN A 221 -8.72 -1.11 23.78
C GLN A 221 -10.22 -1.29 24.02
N GLY A 222 -10.81 -2.37 23.45
CA GLY A 222 -12.23 -2.67 23.60
C GLY A 222 -13.14 -1.74 22.80
N GLU A 223 -12.60 -1.15 21.72
CA GLU A 223 -13.33 -0.23 20.87
C GLU A 223 -14.18 -0.98 19.83
N LYS A 224 -15.24 -0.33 19.32
CA LYS A 224 -16.18 -0.94 18.37
C LYS A 224 -15.64 -0.96 16.93
N ASN A 225 -14.81 0.00 16.59
CA ASN A 225 -14.20 0.14 15.28
C ASN A 225 -12.79 0.75 15.42
N ILE A 226 -11.98 0.64 14.37
CA ILE A 226 -10.60 1.11 14.38
C ILE A 226 -10.47 2.63 14.56
N PHE A 227 -11.48 3.41 14.13
CA PHE A 227 -11.47 4.87 14.21
C PHE A 227 -11.74 5.41 15.64
N GLU A 228 -12.12 4.57 16.58
CA GLU A 228 -12.26 4.90 17.99
C GLU A 228 -10.99 4.60 18.82
N THR A 229 -9.96 3.99 18.19
CA THR A 229 -8.66 3.71 18.83
C THR A 229 -7.84 4.98 19.07
N ASP A 230 -6.80 4.86 19.88
CA ASP A 230 -5.81 5.93 20.10
C ASP A 230 -5.11 6.38 18.81
N LEU A 231 -5.06 5.53 17.79
CA LEU A 231 -4.49 5.83 16.48
C LEU A 231 -5.29 6.86 15.67
N PHE A 232 -6.61 6.87 15.80
CA PHE A 232 -7.50 7.72 15.02
C PHE A 232 -8.26 8.76 15.83
N ARG A 233 -8.47 8.52 17.12
CA ARG A 233 -9.24 9.42 17.99
C ARG A 233 -8.74 10.88 17.95
N PRO A 234 -7.42 11.17 17.96
CA PRO A 234 -6.92 12.54 17.86
C PRO A 234 -7.29 13.19 16.52
N LEU A 235 -7.22 12.46 15.40
CA LEU A 235 -7.60 12.95 14.07
C LEU A 235 -9.10 13.21 13.96
N ILE A 236 -9.91 12.28 14.44
CA ILE A 236 -11.38 12.40 14.45
C ILE A 236 -11.83 13.58 15.32
N ALA A 237 -11.14 13.86 16.42
CA ALA A 237 -11.45 14.98 17.32
C ALA A 237 -11.21 16.36 16.70
N LEU A 238 -10.30 16.47 15.72
CA LEU A 238 -10.06 17.70 14.97
C LEU A 238 -11.17 17.99 13.94
N LEU A 239 -11.94 16.97 13.57
CA LEU A 239 -13.00 17.13 12.56
C LEU A 239 -14.30 17.63 13.19
N PRO A 240 -15.08 18.51 12.49
CA PRO A 240 -16.31 19.07 13.02
C PRO A 240 -17.32 18.00 13.46
N GLY A 241 -17.98 18.24 14.59
CA GLY A 241 -18.96 17.30 15.16
C GLY A 241 -20.12 16.93 14.23
N GLY A 242 -20.59 17.88 13.43
CA GLY A 242 -21.71 17.71 12.49
C GLY A 242 -21.33 17.01 11.17
N LEU A 243 -20.07 16.68 10.93
CA LEU A 243 -19.66 15.97 9.73
C LEU A 243 -20.09 14.49 9.82
N GLU A 244 -20.55 13.92 8.70
CA GLU A 244 -20.94 12.50 8.62
C GLU A 244 -19.77 11.57 9.01
N THR A 245 -20.09 10.51 9.74
CA THR A 245 -19.10 9.56 10.26
C THR A 245 -18.25 8.95 9.16
N LYS A 246 -18.86 8.57 8.03
CA LYS A 246 -18.16 8.04 6.86
C LYS A 246 -17.11 9.03 6.34
N THR A 247 -17.50 10.28 6.16
CA THR A 247 -16.60 11.34 5.69
C THR A 247 -15.45 11.59 6.66
N LYS A 248 -15.72 11.58 7.99
CA LYS A 248 -14.66 11.70 9.00
C LYS A 248 -13.63 10.58 8.88
N ARG A 249 -14.10 9.34 8.74
CA ARG A 249 -13.23 8.16 8.59
C ARG A 249 -12.36 8.26 7.35
N ILE A 250 -12.96 8.65 6.21
CA ILE A 250 -12.22 8.82 4.94
C ILE A 250 -11.14 9.90 5.08
N ILE A 251 -11.47 11.07 5.64
CA ILE A 251 -10.49 12.14 5.82
C ILE A 251 -9.36 11.70 6.74
N ALA A 252 -9.66 11.06 7.87
CA ALA A 252 -8.66 10.62 8.85
C ALA A 252 -7.73 9.56 8.27
N ASP A 253 -8.26 8.56 7.56
CA ASP A 253 -7.47 7.54 6.87
C ASP A 253 -6.57 8.15 5.79
N HIS A 254 -7.17 8.92 4.89
CA HIS A 254 -6.44 9.47 3.75
C HIS A 254 -5.34 10.44 4.18
N ILE A 255 -5.59 11.32 5.15
CA ILE A 255 -4.56 12.23 5.68
C ILE A 255 -3.39 11.44 6.25
N ARG A 256 -3.66 10.35 6.98
CA ARG A 256 -2.60 9.47 7.51
C ARG A 256 -1.80 8.85 6.37
N GLY A 257 -2.46 8.24 5.39
CA GLY A 257 -1.79 7.66 4.21
C GLY A 257 -0.99 8.69 3.41
N ILE A 258 -1.52 9.90 3.19
CA ILE A 258 -0.85 11.00 2.50
C ILE A 258 0.44 11.39 3.23
N ALA A 259 0.40 11.55 4.56
CA ALA A 259 1.56 11.94 5.34
C ALA A 259 2.72 10.92 5.19
N PHE A 260 2.42 9.63 5.29
CA PHE A 260 3.41 8.57 5.15
C PHE A 260 3.97 8.45 3.73
N LEU A 261 3.11 8.55 2.70
CA LEU A 261 3.56 8.53 1.30
C LEU A 261 4.49 9.71 0.97
N LEU A 262 4.14 10.91 1.46
CA LEU A 262 4.98 12.10 1.28
C LEU A 262 6.29 12.00 2.07
N ALA A 263 6.27 11.46 3.30
CA ALA A 263 7.47 11.24 4.11
C ALA A 263 8.46 10.28 3.46
N ASP A 264 7.95 9.28 2.73
CA ASP A 264 8.77 8.35 1.94
C ASP A 264 9.23 8.94 0.59
N GLY A 265 8.95 10.22 0.34
CA GLY A 265 9.43 10.96 -0.83
C GLY A 265 8.57 10.87 -2.08
N LEU A 266 7.38 10.24 -2.00
CA LEU A 266 6.47 10.18 -3.13
C LEU A 266 5.95 11.58 -3.49
N LYS A 267 5.86 11.89 -4.79
CA LYS A 267 5.31 13.15 -5.29
C LYS A 267 3.98 12.93 -6.01
N PRO A 268 2.97 13.82 -5.84
CA PRO A 268 1.71 13.70 -6.55
C PRO A 268 1.93 13.88 -8.06
N SER A 269 1.48 12.90 -8.84
CA SER A 269 1.64 12.88 -10.29
C SER A 269 0.40 12.32 -11.01
N ASN A 270 0.45 12.18 -12.33
CA ASN A 270 -0.61 11.56 -13.12
C ASN A 270 -0.34 10.07 -13.41
N LYS A 271 0.72 9.48 -12.83
CA LYS A 271 1.14 8.12 -13.13
C LYS A 271 1.43 7.35 -11.85
N GLU A 272 1.20 6.04 -11.90
CA GLU A 272 1.65 5.09 -10.89
C GLU A 272 1.28 5.48 -9.43
N ALA A 273 2.17 5.26 -8.47
CA ALA A 273 1.95 5.60 -7.07
C ALA A 273 1.65 7.10 -6.84
N GLY A 274 2.26 7.97 -7.64
CA GLY A 274 2.00 9.42 -7.56
C GLY A 274 0.57 9.80 -7.94
N TYR A 275 -0.08 9.02 -8.81
CA TYR A 275 -1.50 9.15 -9.12
C TYR A 275 -2.37 8.79 -7.91
N VAL A 276 -2.03 7.70 -7.21
CA VAL A 276 -2.73 7.30 -5.99
C VAL A 276 -2.66 8.42 -4.94
N LEU A 277 -1.46 8.91 -4.66
CA LEU A 277 -1.26 10.01 -3.72
C LEU A 277 -2.10 11.25 -4.10
N ARG A 278 -2.05 11.67 -5.37
CA ARG A 278 -2.84 12.80 -5.86
C ARG A 278 -4.35 12.58 -5.71
N ARG A 279 -4.83 11.36 -5.99
CA ARG A 279 -6.24 10.97 -5.82
C ARG A 279 -6.70 11.15 -4.38
N LEU A 280 -5.92 10.68 -3.40
CA LEU A 280 -6.23 10.84 -1.97
C LEU A 280 -6.25 12.32 -1.55
N MET A 281 -5.21 13.09 -1.93
CA MET A 281 -5.12 14.52 -1.62
C MET A 281 -6.36 15.27 -2.16
N ARG A 282 -6.72 15.04 -3.41
CA ARG A 282 -7.87 15.69 -4.05
C ARG A 282 -9.20 15.26 -3.44
N ARG A 283 -9.32 14.01 -2.99
CA ARG A 283 -10.53 13.53 -2.30
C ARG A 283 -10.73 14.29 -0.98
N VAL A 284 -9.68 14.45 -0.18
CA VAL A 284 -9.72 15.24 1.05
C VAL A 284 -10.09 16.70 0.76
N MET A 285 -9.43 17.35 -0.21
CA MET A 285 -9.70 18.73 -0.60
C MET A 285 -11.13 18.94 -1.12
N ALA A 286 -11.67 17.95 -1.84
CA ALA A 286 -13.05 18.01 -2.30
C ALA A 286 -14.04 17.95 -1.13
N TYR A 287 -13.82 17.06 -0.14
CA TYR A 287 -14.63 17.04 1.08
C TYR A 287 -14.53 18.35 1.87
N GLU A 288 -13.32 18.94 1.99
CA GLU A 288 -13.18 20.27 2.61
C GLU A 288 -14.08 21.31 1.91
N LYS A 289 -14.10 21.31 0.58
CA LYS A 289 -14.90 22.25 -0.20
C LYS A 289 -16.40 21.99 -0.09
N ILE A 290 -16.82 20.75 -0.23
CA ILE A 290 -18.23 20.33 -0.21
C ILE A 290 -18.88 20.64 1.15
N HIS A 291 -18.17 20.38 2.24
CA HIS A 291 -18.67 20.58 3.60
C HIS A 291 -18.30 21.94 4.21
N GLY A 292 -17.67 22.84 3.43
CA GLY A 292 -17.27 24.17 3.91
C GLY A 292 -16.28 24.14 5.06
N LEU A 293 -15.39 23.12 5.08
CA LEU A 293 -14.39 22.96 6.13
C LEU A 293 -13.28 24.01 5.99
N PRO A 294 -12.66 24.45 7.09
CA PRO A 294 -11.56 25.41 7.04
C PRO A 294 -10.36 24.85 6.26
N SER A 295 -9.76 25.66 5.39
CA SER A 295 -8.59 25.23 4.59
C SER A 295 -7.35 24.85 5.40
N HIS A 296 -7.24 25.34 6.64
CA HIS A 296 -6.16 24.98 7.56
C HIS A 296 -6.37 23.63 8.27
N LEU A 297 -7.54 23.00 8.08
CA LEU A 297 -7.87 21.73 8.75
C LEU A 297 -6.92 20.60 8.32
N SER A 298 -6.66 20.46 7.01
CA SER A 298 -5.68 19.46 6.55
C SER A 298 -4.29 19.70 7.12
N ASP A 299 -3.86 20.97 7.28
CA ASP A 299 -2.56 21.28 7.86
C ASP A 299 -2.50 20.85 9.35
N ALA A 300 -3.59 21.07 10.10
CA ALA A 300 -3.71 20.62 11.48
C ALA A 300 -3.71 19.09 11.58
N LEU A 301 -4.44 18.41 10.67
CA LEU A 301 -4.48 16.95 10.62
C LEU A 301 -3.12 16.34 10.23
N LEU A 302 -2.43 16.90 9.24
CA LEU A 302 -1.07 16.48 8.86
C LEU A 302 -0.08 16.68 10.01
N HIS A 303 -0.18 17.81 10.72
CA HIS A 303 0.63 18.06 11.90
C HIS A 303 0.36 17.03 13.00
N GLU A 304 -0.91 16.69 13.25
CA GLU A 304 -1.27 15.66 14.22
C GLU A 304 -0.67 14.30 13.87
N VAL A 305 -0.78 13.87 12.60
CA VAL A 305 -0.13 12.62 12.14
C VAL A 305 1.38 12.64 12.37
N THR A 306 2.06 13.72 11.96
CA THR A 306 3.52 13.81 12.12
C THR A 306 3.95 13.80 13.58
N HIS A 307 3.18 14.41 14.47
CA HIS A 307 3.42 14.40 15.91
C HIS A 307 3.15 13.03 16.53
N GLN A 308 2.01 12.42 16.24
CA GLN A 308 1.56 11.17 16.83
C GLN A 308 2.47 9.98 16.46
N TYR A 309 2.89 9.93 15.20
CA TYR A 309 3.70 8.83 14.68
C TYR A 309 5.21 9.11 14.69
N GLY A 310 5.64 10.33 14.97
CA GLY A 310 7.03 10.75 14.83
C GLY A 310 8.03 10.03 15.73
N SER A 311 7.60 9.47 16.86
CA SER A 311 8.45 8.65 17.72
C SER A 311 8.74 7.27 17.12
N ALA A 312 7.78 6.69 16.38
CA ALA A 312 7.93 5.40 15.70
C ALA A 312 8.55 5.56 14.30
N TYR A 313 8.30 6.69 13.66
CA TYR A 313 8.73 7.01 12.29
C TYR A 313 9.33 8.42 12.24
N PRO A 314 10.62 8.57 12.59
CA PRO A 314 11.29 9.88 12.69
C PRO A 314 11.29 10.69 11.38
N GLU A 315 11.17 10.02 10.23
CA GLU A 315 11.04 10.67 8.93
C GLU A 315 9.82 11.59 8.84
N LEU A 316 8.72 11.28 9.52
CA LEU A 316 7.54 12.16 9.57
C LEU A 316 7.84 13.50 10.23
N LEU A 317 8.65 13.51 11.32
CA LEU A 317 9.07 14.76 11.96
C LEU A 317 10.05 15.53 11.08
N ARG A 318 11.01 14.82 10.47
CA ARG A 318 12.02 15.44 9.60
C ARG A 318 11.40 16.09 8.37
N GLU A 319 10.44 15.43 7.74
CA GLU A 319 9.78 15.88 6.50
C GLU A 319 8.49 16.68 6.75
N GLY A 320 8.12 16.97 8.00
CA GLY A 320 6.83 17.55 8.37
C GLY A 320 6.48 18.86 7.64
N ASP A 321 7.45 19.75 7.43
CA ASP A 321 7.25 20.99 6.67
C ASP A 321 7.09 20.71 5.17
N ALA A 322 7.90 19.81 4.61
CA ALA A 322 7.81 19.42 3.21
C ALA A 322 6.46 18.73 2.89
N ILE A 323 5.96 17.91 3.80
CA ILE A 323 4.63 17.27 3.70
C ILE A 323 3.53 18.32 3.56
N ARG A 324 3.50 19.31 4.45
CA ARG A 324 2.50 20.39 4.41
C ARG A 324 2.65 21.26 3.16
N GLN A 325 3.87 21.59 2.77
CA GLN A 325 4.16 22.39 1.58
C GLN A 325 3.69 21.67 0.31
N GLU A 326 3.98 20.37 0.16
CA GLU A 326 3.57 19.61 -1.02
C GLU A 326 2.04 19.48 -1.11
N PHE A 327 1.37 19.26 0.03
CA PHE A 327 -0.09 19.26 0.10
C PHE A 327 -0.66 20.63 -0.31
N GLY A 328 -0.08 21.72 0.17
CA GLY A 328 -0.45 23.09 -0.19
C GLY A 328 -0.30 23.37 -1.69
N HIS A 329 0.80 22.94 -2.30
CA HIS A 329 1.03 23.08 -3.75
C HIS A 329 -0.04 22.36 -4.59
N GLU A 330 -0.42 21.13 -4.21
CA GLU A 330 -1.47 20.41 -4.93
C GLU A 330 -2.85 21.07 -4.71
N ARG A 331 -3.09 21.61 -3.50
CA ARG A 331 -4.31 22.40 -3.19
C ARG A 331 -4.43 23.62 -4.10
N GLU A 332 -3.37 24.40 -4.26
CA GLU A 332 -3.37 25.57 -5.15
C GLU A 332 -3.68 25.20 -6.61
N LYS A 333 -3.12 24.09 -7.09
CA LYS A 333 -3.37 23.59 -8.44
C LYS A 333 -4.82 23.13 -8.60
N PHE A 334 -5.32 22.33 -7.67
CA PHE A 334 -6.63 21.70 -7.76
C PHE A 334 -7.77 22.71 -7.51
N SER A 335 -7.62 23.66 -6.59
CA SER A 335 -8.66 24.67 -6.30
C SER A 335 -9.07 25.48 -7.51
N LYS A 336 -8.15 25.71 -8.47
CA LYS A 336 -8.42 26.46 -9.72
C LYS A 336 -9.43 25.74 -10.63
N THR A 337 -9.49 24.43 -10.60
CA THR A 337 -10.34 23.62 -11.49
C THR A 337 -11.52 22.98 -10.76
N MET A 338 -11.37 22.67 -9.48
CA MET A 338 -12.34 21.92 -8.68
C MET A 338 -13.75 22.58 -8.69
N ALA A 339 -13.83 23.88 -8.44
CA ALA A 339 -15.14 24.57 -8.40
C ALA A 339 -15.88 24.47 -9.74
N ARG A 340 -15.16 24.59 -10.86
CA ARG A 340 -15.73 24.39 -12.20
C ARG A 340 -16.14 22.94 -12.42
N GLY A 341 -15.32 21.99 -12.01
CA GLY A 341 -15.63 20.57 -12.14
C GLY A 341 -16.87 20.16 -11.36
N LEU A 342 -17.04 20.65 -10.12
CA LEU A 342 -18.24 20.44 -9.32
C LEU A 342 -19.48 21.03 -10.00
N HIS A 343 -19.37 22.26 -10.52
CA HIS A 343 -20.48 22.89 -11.25
C HIS A 343 -20.84 22.14 -12.53
N GLU A 344 -19.86 21.60 -13.28
CA GLU A 344 -20.15 20.78 -14.45
C GLU A 344 -20.83 19.44 -14.08
N LEU A 345 -20.43 18.82 -12.96
CA LEU A 345 -21.09 17.62 -12.43
C LEU A 345 -22.55 17.88 -12.08
N GLU A 346 -22.88 19.06 -11.51
CA GLU A 346 -24.26 19.44 -11.20
C GLU A 346 -25.16 19.54 -12.44
N LYS A 347 -24.60 19.94 -13.59
CA LYS A 347 -25.36 20.07 -14.86
C LYS A 347 -25.67 18.75 -15.53
N LEU A 348 -24.99 17.66 -15.18
CA LEU A 348 -25.20 16.35 -15.81
C LEU A 348 -26.52 15.73 -15.32
N GLY A 349 -27.37 15.34 -16.26
CA GLY A 349 -28.61 14.60 -15.99
C GLY A 349 -28.37 13.13 -15.63
N ALA A 350 -27.34 12.54 -16.22
CA ALA A 350 -26.80 11.20 -15.92
C ALA A 350 -25.29 11.25 -15.93
N VAL A 351 -24.63 10.45 -15.08
CA VAL A 351 -23.18 10.36 -14.96
C VAL A 351 -22.76 8.94 -15.31
N ASP A 352 -22.21 8.78 -16.51
CA ASP A 352 -21.60 7.55 -17.00
C ASP A 352 -20.06 7.58 -16.88
N ALA A 353 -19.40 6.50 -17.26
CA ALA A 353 -17.95 6.37 -17.19
C ALA A 353 -17.22 7.44 -18.04
N ALA A 354 -17.73 7.76 -19.22
CA ALA A 354 -17.12 8.73 -20.11
C ALA A 354 -17.24 10.17 -19.57
N SER A 355 -18.39 10.54 -19.00
CA SER A 355 -18.58 11.84 -18.35
C SER A 355 -17.79 11.97 -17.04
N ALA A 356 -17.73 10.90 -16.26
CA ALA A 356 -16.91 10.85 -15.05
C ALA A 356 -15.42 10.98 -15.39
N PHE A 357 -14.95 10.27 -16.40
CA PHE A 357 -13.57 10.38 -16.87
C PHE A 357 -13.26 11.79 -17.39
N ARG A 358 -14.15 12.43 -18.12
CA ARG A 358 -14.00 13.83 -18.56
C ARG A 358 -13.89 14.82 -17.41
N LEU A 359 -14.67 14.62 -16.34
CA LEU A 359 -14.57 15.43 -15.12
C LEU A 359 -13.23 15.23 -14.41
N TYR A 360 -12.72 14.02 -14.40
CA TYR A 360 -11.40 13.71 -13.87
C TYR A 360 -10.29 14.33 -14.74
N GLU A 361 -10.29 14.08 -16.05
CA GLU A 361 -9.26 14.57 -16.98
C GLU A 361 -9.17 16.09 -17.03
N THR A 362 -10.32 16.75 -17.15
CA THR A 362 -10.39 18.20 -17.36
C THR A 362 -10.26 19.01 -16.06
N TYR A 363 -10.89 18.53 -14.99
CA TYR A 363 -11.00 19.27 -13.73
C TYR A 363 -10.27 18.59 -12.57
N GLY A 364 -9.85 17.35 -12.74
CA GLY A 364 -9.15 16.58 -11.74
C GLY A 364 -10.05 16.06 -10.62
N LEU A 365 -11.37 15.97 -10.83
CA LEU A 365 -12.28 15.41 -9.82
C LEU A 365 -12.06 13.90 -9.68
N PRO A 366 -11.76 13.39 -8.46
CA PRO A 366 -11.66 11.96 -8.22
C PRO A 366 -12.97 11.22 -8.52
N PHE A 367 -12.86 9.98 -8.99
CA PHE A 367 -14.02 9.12 -9.29
C PHE A 367 -14.99 9.02 -8.12
N GLU A 368 -14.48 8.85 -6.90
CA GLU A 368 -15.27 8.71 -5.68
C GLU A 368 -16.16 9.93 -5.43
N ILE A 369 -15.60 11.12 -5.64
CA ILE A 369 -16.33 12.39 -5.52
C ILE A 369 -17.41 12.50 -6.60
N VAL A 370 -17.08 12.11 -7.83
CA VAL A 370 -18.05 12.11 -8.94
C VAL A 370 -19.19 11.14 -8.66
N LYS A 371 -18.89 9.92 -8.17
CA LYS A 371 -19.90 8.90 -7.84
C LYS A 371 -20.78 9.34 -6.67
N GLU A 372 -20.18 9.82 -5.59
CA GLU A 372 -20.88 10.23 -4.37
C GLU A 372 -21.81 11.43 -4.63
N LEU A 373 -21.30 12.50 -5.25
CA LEU A 373 -22.11 13.68 -5.54
C LEU A 373 -23.08 13.50 -6.72
N GLY A 374 -22.78 12.56 -7.59
CA GLY A 374 -23.71 12.13 -8.65
C GLY A 374 -24.96 11.48 -8.08
N GLY A 375 -24.87 10.79 -6.94
CA GLY A 375 -25.97 10.11 -6.28
C GLY A 375 -26.72 9.17 -7.24
N THR A 376 -28.05 9.31 -7.32
CA THR A 376 -28.87 8.50 -8.23
C THR A 376 -28.53 8.67 -9.71
N ARG A 377 -27.95 9.83 -10.10
CA ARG A 377 -27.48 10.09 -11.47
C ARG A 377 -26.25 9.27 -11.84
N ALA A 378 -25.47 8.81 -10.85
CA ALA A 378 -24.27 8.00 -11.00
C ALA A 378 -24.49 6.55 -10.53
N GLU A 379 -25.72 6.07 -10.39
CA GLU A 379 -26.05 4.73 -9.87
C GLU A 379 -25.35 3.63 -10.69
N ASN A 380 -25.36 3.77 -12.02
CA ASN A 380 -24.74 2.81 -12.95
C ASN A 380 -23.24 3.06 -13.20
N LEU A 381 -22.63 4.04 -12.52
CA LEU A 381 -21.20 4.31 -12.65
C LEU A 381 -20.40 3.30 -11.83
N SER A 382 -19.64 2.44 -12.51
CA SER A 382 -18.74 1.48 -11.86
C SER A 382 -17.28 1.90 -12.00
N ARG A 383 -16.44 1.42 -11.08
CA ARG A 383 -14.98 1.63 -11.11
C ARG A 383 -14.37 0.99 -12.35
N GLU A 384 -14.78 -0.22 -12.68
CA GLU A 384 -14.27 -0.98 -13.82
C GLU A 384 -14.53 -0.24 -15.15
N ALA A 385 -15.76 0.31 -15.32
CA ALA A 385 -16.08 1.09 -16.51
C ALA A 385 -15.28 2.38 -16.61
N PHE A 386 -15.04 3.05 -15.48
CA PHE A 386 -14.19 4.25 -15.42
C PHE A 386 -12.72 3.90 -15.76
N ASP A 387 -12.19 2.80 -15.23
CA ASP A 387 -10.80 2.37 -15.44
C ASP A 387 -10.58 1.96 -16.91
N VAL A 388 -11.59 1.43 -17.61
CA VAL A 388 -11.55 1.20 -19.07
C VAL A 388 -11.38 2.51 -19.84
N GLU A 389 -12.15 3.55 -19.49
CA GLU A 389 -11.99 4.88 -20.14
C GLU A 389 -10.61 5.51 -19.81
N PHE A 390 -10.14 5.32 -18.59
CA PHE A 390 -8.82 5.77 -18.15
C PHE A 390 -7.69 5.08 -18.94
N ALA A 391 -7.73 3.75 -19.08
CA ALA A 391 -6.77 2.96 -19.85
C ALA A 391 -6.78 3.37 -21.34
N ARG A 392 -7.98 3.49 -21.93
CA ARG A 392 -8.14 3.93 -23.32
C ARG A 392 -7.49 5.30 -23.57
N HIS A 393 -7.66 6.25 -22.64
CA HIS A 393 -7.03 7.56 -22.75
C HIS A 393 -5.50 7.49 -22.60
N GLN A 394 -4.98 6.64 -21.73
CA GLN A 394 -3.54 6.40 -21.62
C GLN A 394 -2.96 5.87 -22.93
N ASP A 395 -3.62 4.92 -23.59
CA ASP A 395 -3.20 4.36 -24.88
C ASP A 395 -3.22 5.43 -25.99
N VAL A 396 -4.27 6.24 -26.05
CA VAL A 396 -4.35 7.37 -27.00
C VAL A 396 -3.24 8.40 -26.72
N SER A 397 -2.96 8.68 -25.44
CA SER A 397 -1.89 9.59 -25.05
C SER A 397 -0.49 9.03 -25.39
N ARG A 398 -0.27 7.72 -25.20
CA ARG A 398 0.97 7.02 -25.60
C ARG A 398 1.13 7.06 -27.11
N ALA A 399 0.09 6.67 -27.88
CA ALA A 399 0.09 6.73 -29.32
C ALA A 399 0.26 8.17 -29.86
N GLY A 400 -0.29 9.16 -29.17
CA GLY A 400 -0.12 10.57 -29.48
C GLY A 400 1.29 11.09 -29.18
N GLN A 401 1.93 10.61 -28.11
CA GLN A 401 3.35 10.86 -27.83
C GLN A 401 4.25 10.17 -28.84
N GLU A 402 3.99 8.90 -29.17
CA GLU A 402 4.71 8.18 -30.23
C GLU A 402 4.60 8.90 -31.57
N ARG A 403 3.43 9.46 -31.93
CA ARG A 403 3.28 10.29 -33.14
C ARG A 403 3.97 11.65 -33.05
N LYS A 404 4.02 12.28 -31.87
CA LYS A 404 4.72 13.55 -31.65
C LYS A 404 6.24 13.37 -31.58
N PHE A 405 6.71 12.26 -31.02
CA PHE A 405 8.13 11.91 -30.92
C PHE A 405 8.59 11.00 -32.07
N GLY A 406 7.68 10.35 -32.78
CA GLY A 406 7.95 9.51 -33.96
C GLY A 406 8.45 10.26 -35.19
N GLY A 407 8.53 11.61 -35.10
CA GLY A 407 9.22 12.45 -36.08
C GLY A 407 10.68 12.77 -35.71
N HIS A 408 11.18 12.34 -34.54
CA HIS A 408 12.53 12.72 -34.07
C HIS A 408 13.27 11.51 -33.51
N GLY A 409 13.45 10.47 -34.32
CA GLY A 409 14.36 9.33 -34.15
C GLY A 409 14.39 8.71 -32.75
N LEU A 410 13.66 7.62 -32.57
CA LEU A 410 13.80 6.72 -31.41
C LEU A 410 14.59 5.48 -31.84
N LEU A 411 15.44 4.96 -30.93
CA LEU A 411 16.00 3.64 -31.10
C LEU A 411 14.89 2.60 -31.06
N LEU A 412 14.82 1.74 -32.08
CA LEU A 412 14.00 0.53 -32.09
C LEU A 412 14.64 -0.51 -31.14
N ASP A 413 13.84 -1.50 -30.70
CA ASP A 413 14.33 -2.65 -29.92
C ASP A 413 15.43 -3.43 -30.66
N THR A 414 15.58 -3.22 -31.97
CA THR A 414 16.66 -3.74 -32.82
C THR A 414 17.96 -2.93 -32.73
N GLY A 415 17.97 -1.79 -32.03
CA GLY A 415 19.11 -0.87 -31.98
C GLY A 415 19.21 0.08 -33.19
N GLU A 416 18.23 0.06 -34.09
CA GLU A 416 18.18 0.97 -35.24
C GLU A 416 17.42 2.26 -34.90
N LEU A 417 17.85 3.39 -35.51
CA LEU A 417 17.19 4.67 -35.36
C LEU A 417 15.94 4.74 -36.24
N LYS A 418 14.80 5.06 -35.62
CA LYS A 418 13.51 5.22 -36.32
C LYS A 418 13.46 6.62 -36.94
N ALA A 419 13.44 6.68 -38.30
CA ALA A 419 13.29 7.92 -39.03
C ALA A 419 12.29 7.73 -40.20
N SER A 420 11.57 8.79 -40.56
CA SER A 420 10.56 8.77 -41.63
C SER A 420 11.13 8.99 -43.01
N SER A 421 12.40 9.45 -43.08
CA SER A 421 13.12 9.67 -44.36
C SER A 421 14.65 9.55 -44.14
N GLU A 422 15.40 9.38 -45.22
CA GLU A 422 16.85 9.29 -45.23
C GLU A 422 17.53 10.62 -44.76
N GLU A 423 16.89 11.75 -45.06
CA GLU A 423 17.32 13.08 -44.59
C GLU A 423 17.14 13.20 -43.08
N GLU A 424 16.02 12.74 -42.54
CA GLU A 424 15.71 12.73 -41.11
C GLU A 424 16.65 11.74 -40.38
N LEU A 425 16.93 10.59 -40.94
CA LEU A 425 17.89 9.61 -40.40
C LEU A 425 19.28 10.24 -40.21
N ASN A 426 19.75 11.02 -41.16
CA ASN A 426 21.03 11.72 -41.06
C ASN A 426 21.05 12.77 -39.93
N ILE A 427 19.96 13.52 -39.77
CA ILE A 427 19.83 14.53 -38.71
C ILE A 427 19.81 13.84 -37.35
N VAL A 428 19.00 12.81 -37.19
CA VAL A 428 18.84 12.05 -35.95
C VAL A 428 20.14 11.35 -35.55
N THR A 429 20.85 10.73 -36.50
CA THR A 429 22.15 10.10 -36.26
C THR A 429 23.16 11.10 -35.72
N ARG A 430 23.18 12.31 -36.29
CA ARG A 430 24.07 13.40 -35.83
C ARG A 430 23.71 13.89 -34.43
N LEU A 431 22.41 14.07 -34.14
CA LEU A 431 21.93 14.51 -32.85
C LEU A 431 22.19 13.45 -31.77
N HIS A 432 21.97 12.18 -32.08
CA HIS A 432 22.27 11.06 -31.18
C HIS A 432 23.78 11.01 -30.86
N THR A 433 24.64 11.11 -31.87
CA THR A 433 26.08 11.14 -31.68
C THR A 433 26.51 12.37 -30.85
N ALA A 434 25.94 13.56 -31.13
CA ALA A 434 26.19 14.76 -30.37
C ALA A 434 25.80 14.64 -28.89
N THR A 435 24.67 13.98 -28.60
CA THR A 435 24.22 13.73 -27.21
C THR A 435 25.20 12.86 -26.46
N HIS A 436 25.70 11.77 -27.07
CA HIS A 436 26.75 10.93 -26.44
C HIS A 436 28.05 11.63 -26.22
N LEU A 437 28.49 12.46 -27.18
CA LEU A 437 29.69 13.27 -27.02
C LEU A 437 29.56 14.31 -25.90
N LEU A 438 28.42 14.97 -25.83
CA LEU A 438 28.08 15.89 -24.76
C LEU A 438 28.08 15.21 -23.38
N ASN A 439 27.42 14.05 -23.30
CA ASN A 439 27.38 13.25 -22.07
C ASN A 439 28.79 12.85 -21.63
N SER A 440 29.60 12.35 -22.55
CA SER A 440 31.00 12.01 -22.26
C SER A 440 31.85 13.24 -21.81
N ALA A 441 31.61 14.38 -22.43
CA ALA A 441 32.31 15.63 -22.04
C ALA A 441 31.84 16.10 -20.63
N LEU A 442 30.54 15.97 -20.33
CA LEU A 442 30.00 16.30 -19.01
C LEU A 442 30.56 15.37 -17.92
N HIS A 443 30.63 14.05 -18.17
CA HIS A 443 31.29 13.11 -17.26
C HIS A 443 32.76 13.50 -16.99
N ASN A 444 33.50 13.90 -18.02
CA ASN A 444 34.91 14.31 -17.87
C ASN A 444 35.08 15.60 -17.05
N VAL A 445 34.10 16.52 -17.08
CA VAL A 445 34.15 17.82 -16.40
C VAL A 445 33.51 17.80 -15.03
N LEU A 446 32.37 17.10 -14.88
CA LEU A 446 31.51 17.12 -13.68
C LEU A 446 31.60 15.83 -12.87
N GLY A 447 32.23 14.77 -13.39
CA GLY A 447 32.35 13.48 -12.73
C GLY A 447 31.14 12.57 -12.94
N ASP A 448 31.13 11.41 -12.24
CA ASP A 448 30.16 10.30 -12.43
C ASP A 448 28.74 10.59 -11.91
N THR A 449 28.48 11.80 -11.43
CA THR A 449 27.12 12.20 -10.97
C THR A 449 26.20 12.65 -12.10
N VAL A 450 26.71 12.69 -13.34
CA VAL A 450 25.93 13.07 -14.53
C VAL A 450 25.29 11.83 -15.13
N GLU A 451 23.95 11.83 -15.23
CA GLU A 451 23.16 10.75 -15.85
C GLU A 451 22.47 11.25 -17.11
N GLN A 452 22.59 10.49 -18.21
CA GLN A 452 21.82 10.73 -19.42
C GLN A 452 20.43 10.10 -19.26
N ARG A 453 19.36 10.93 -19.25
CA ARG A 453 17.96 10.48 -19.12
C ARG A 453 17.17 10.50 -20.44
N GLY A 454 17.84 10.63 -21.58
CA GLY A 454 17.27 10.59 -22.91
C GLY A 454 18.26 11.04 -23.97
N SER A 455 18.00 10.71 -25.26
CA SER A 455 18.77 11.16 -26.41
C SER A 455 17.85 11.69 -27.49
#